data_800aab59eb4b6f5275db3aa000388eb3
#
_entry.id   800aab59eb4b6f5275db3aa000388eb3
#
_cell.length_a   1.000
_cell.length_b   1.000
_cell.length_c   1.000
_cell.angle_alpha   90.00
_cell.angle_beta   90.00
_cell.angle_gamma   90.00
#
_symmetry.space_group_name_H-M   'P 1'
#
loop_
_entity.id
_entity.type
_entity.pdbx_description
1 polymer ?
#
loop_
_entity_poly.entity_id
_entity_poly.type
_entity_poly.pdbx_seq_one_letter_code
_entity_poly.pdbx_strand_id
1 'polypeptide(L)'
;YADRLDICYYFKSNSGPGQTRNYGAERGHGEYLIILDSDCILPEGYLAAVESELQRQKADAFGGPDRAHDSFTNIQKAINYAMTSFFTTGGIRGGKKKMDKFYPRSFNMGVRAEVYKALGGFSKMRFGEDIDFSIRIFQGGYACRLFPEAWVWHKRRTDLKKFFKQVHNSGIARINLYKKYPESLKVVHLLPALFTIGIVFLLLCSLVCSWSLSLLLLFALIICVDSTLRNKSFKIGLLSILASFIQLIGYGTGFLRAWWKRCVLGLSLIHISEPTRPISI
;
A
#
# COMPACT_ATOMS: atom_id res chain seq x y z
N TYR A 1 -9.88 25.06 -14.15
CA TYR A 1 -10.16 24.69 -12.74
C TYR A 1 -9.76 25.81 -11.77
N ALA A 2 -8.74 26.65 -12.10
CA ALA A 2 -8.30 27.75 -11.25
C ALA A 2 -9.42 28.79 -10.99
N ASP A 3 -10.35 28.92 -11.93
CA ASP A 3 -11.51 29.84 -11.80
C ASP A 3 -12.59 29.36 -10.83
N ARG A 4 -12.48 28.09 -10.35
CA ARG A 4 -13.50 27.45 -9.48
C ARG A 4 -12.94 26.95 -8.16
N LEU A 5 -11.64 26.85 -8.03
CA LEU A 5 -10.95 26.34 -6.86
C LEU A 5 -9.84 27.31 -6.46
N ASP A 6 -9.69 27.53 -5.17
CA ASP A 6 -8.51 28.23 -4.64
C ASP A 6 -7.31 27.27 -4.70
N ILE A 7 -6.50 27.40 -5.74
CA ILE A 7 -5.35 26.53 -6.01
C ILE A 7 -4.06 27.28 -5.70
N CYS A 8 -3.35 26.80 -4.66
CA CYS A 8 -2.01 27.26 -4.33
C CYS A 8 -0.96 26.23 -4.77
N TYR A 9 -0.05 26.63 -5.63
CA TYR A 9 1.07 25.78 -6.05
C TYR A 9 2.32 26.08 -5.22
N TYR A 10 2.91 25.04 -4.64
CA TYR A 10 4.13 25.14 -3.85
C TYR A 10 5.20 24.19 -4.38
N PHE A 11 6.38 24.73 -4.68
CA PHE A 11 7.55 23.95 -5.05
C PHE A 11 8.49 23.75 -3.87
N LYS A 12 9.07 22.56 -3.76
CA LYS A 12 10.16 22.26 -2.84
C LYS A 12 11.06 21.17 -3.40
N SER A 13 12.33 21.16 -3.02
CA SER A 13 13.25 20.08 -3.32
C SER A 13 12.78 18.74 -2.72
N ASN A 14 13.10 17.64 -3.40
CA ASN A 14 12.66 16.30 -2.97
C ASN A 14 13.25 15.94 -1.59
N SER A 15 12.38 15.69 -0.64
CA SER A 15 12.73 15.24 0.72
C SER A 15 11.93 13.98 1.15
N GLY A 16 11.34 13.29 0.17
CA GLY A 16 10.48 12.13 0.38
C GLY A 16 9.00 12.49 0.58
N PRO A 17 8.11 11.48 0.46
CA PRO A 17 6.66 11.70 0.39
C PRO A 17 6.09 12.28 1.70
N GLY A 18 6.48 11.76 2.85
CA GLY A 18 5.99 12.24 4.15
C GLY A 18 6.31 13.71 4.38
N GLN A 19 7.57 14.13 4.12
CA GLN A 19 7.99 15.52 4.30
C GLN A 19 7.34 16.47 3.28
N THR A 20 7.01 15.96 2.09
CA THR A 20 6.29 16.76 1.09
C THR A 20 4.84 16.99 1.52
N ARG A 21 4.18 15.98 2.09
CA ARG A 21 2.83 16.12 2.65
C ARG A 21 2.81 17.04 3.86
N ASN A 22 3.81 16.96 4.76
CA ASN A 22 3.95 17.89 5.88
C ASN A 22 4.06 19.33 5.39
N TYR A 23 4.90 19.58 4.38
CA TYR A 23 5.08 20.90 3.80
C TYR A 23 3.78 21.49 3.24
N GLY A 24 2.94 20.68 2.60
CA GLY A 24 1.61 21.10 2.16
C GLY A 24 0.64 21.31 3.33
N ALA A 25 0.65 20.40 4.31
CA ALA A 25 -0.22 20.46 5.47
C ALA A 25 0.01 21.72 6.34
N GLU A 26 1.26 22.16 6.47
CA GLU A 26 1.64 23.41 7.18
C GLU A 26 1.02 24.68 6.56
N ARG A 27 0.56 24.59 5.31
CA ARG A 27 -0.02 25.70 4.53
C ARG A 27 -1.52 25.57 4.33
N GLY A 28 -2.10 24.48 4.81
CA GLY A 28 -3.53 24.26 4.78
C GLY A 28 -4.23 24.93 5.97
N HIS A 29 -5.39 25.51 5.75
CA HIS A 29 -6.16 26.24 6.77
C HIS A 29 -7.53 25.62 7.06
N GLY A 30 -7.86 24.48 6.43
CA GLY A 30 -9.13 23.78 6.64
C GLY A 30 -9.19 23.05 7.99
N GLU A 31 -10.40 22.78 8.47
CA GLU A 31 -10.62 21.93 9.64
C GLU A 31 -10.06 20.51 9.43
N TYR A 32 -10.19 19.98 8.23
CA TYR A 32 -9.62 18.72 7.81
C TYR A 32 -8.61 18.92 6.69
N LEU A 33 -7.51 18.22 6.80
CA LEU A 33 -6.49 18.08 5.76
C LEU A 33 -6.76 16.77 4.99
N ILE A 34 -7.19 16.87 3.73
CA ILE A 34 -7.39 15.71 2.86
C ILE A 34 -6.17 15.53 2.00
N ILE A 35 -5.49 14.40 2.19
CA ILE A 35 -4.25 14.04 1.50
C ILE A 35 -4.59 13.06 0.39
N LEU A 36 -4.18 13.42 -0.82
CA LEU A 36 -4.41 12.63 -2.03
C LEU A 36 -3.09 12.50 -2.80
N ASP A 37 -2.85 11.34 -3.40
CA ASP A 37 -1.72 11.17 -4.30
C ASP A 37 -2.09 11.71 -5.70
N SER A 38 -1.11 12.24 -6.44
CA SER A 38 -1.31 12.85 -7.77
C SER A 38 -1.75 11.86 -8.86
N ASP A 39 -1.69 10.56 -8.59
CA ASP A 39 -2.16 9.49 -9.47
C ASP A 39 -3.55 8.94 -9.04
N CYS A 40 -4.29 9.71 -8.25
CA CYS A 40 -5.68 9.47 -7.90
C CYS A 40 -6.63 10.35 -8.71
N ILE A 41 -7.81 9.81 -9.04
CA ILE A 41 -8.95 10.54 -9.61
C ILE A 41 -10.09 10.44 -8.61
N LEU A 42 -10.68 11.58 -8.27
CA LEU A 42 -11.84 11.67 -7.40
C LEU A 42 -13.12 11.44 -8.23
N PRO A 43 -14.07 10.63 -7.75
CA PRO A 43 -15.40 10.58 -8.34
C PRO A 43 -16.17 11.88 -8.05
N GLU A 44 -17.15 12.17 -8.89
CA GLU A 44 -18.15 13.18 -8.58
C GLU A 44 -18.82 12.85 -7.24
N GLY A 45 -19.03 13.84 -6.40
CA GLY A 45 -19.61 13.64 -5.07
C GLY A 45 -18.64 13.14 -3.99
N TYR A 46 -17.32 13.00 -4.25
CA TYR A 46 -16.36 12.59 -3.22
C TYR A 46 -16.44 13.45 -1.95
N LEU A 47 -16.44 14.78 -2.10
CA LEU A 47 -16.52 15.69 -0.95
C LEU A 47 -17.88 15.60 -0.24
N ALA A 48 -18.97 15.45 -0.98
CA ALA A 48 -20.28 15.23 -0.39
C ALA A 48 -20.37 13.92 0.41
N ALA A 49 -19.72 12.86 -0.07
CA ALA A 49 -19.61 11.61 0.66
C ALA A 49 -18.79 11.77 1.95
N VAL A 50 -17.69 12.52 1.91
CA VAL A 50 -16.87 12.82 3.11
C VAL A 50 -17.70 13.61 4.12
N GLU A 51 -18.39 14.65 3.67
CA GLU A 51 -19.23 15.48 4.54
C GLU A 51 -20.36 14.68 5.19
N SER A 52 -21.09 13.88 4.42
CA SER A 52 -22.16 13.02 4.92
C SER A 52 -21.65 12.02 5.97
N GLU A 53 -20.48 11.43 5.76
CA GLU A 53 -19.89 10.49 6.73
C GLU A 53 -19.41 11.21 8.01
N LEU A 54 -18.87 12.42 7.90
CA LEU A 54 -18.48 13.24 9.06
C LEU A 54 -19.69 13.68 9.89
N GLN A 55 -20.82 13.98 9.24
CA GLN A 55 -22.08 14.28 9.92
C GLN A 55 -22.65 13.05 10.62
N ARG A 56 -22.53 11.86 10.01
CA ARG A 56 -23.05 10.60 10.56
C ARG A 56 -22.25 10.10 11.76
N GLN A 57 -20.94 10.30 11.76
CA GLN A 57 -20.06 9.78 12.80
C GLN A 57 -18.83 10.68 13.00
N LYS A 58 -18.50 10.91 14.26
CA LYS A 58 -17.26 11.63 14.59
C LYS A 58 -16.05 10.85 14.10
N ALA A 59 -15.15 11.52 13.39
CA ALA A 59 -13.87 10.98 12.96
C ALA A 59 -12.78 12.06 13.10
N ASP A 60 -11.70 11.74 13.78
CA ASP A 60 -10.51 12.61 13.84
C ASP A 60 -9.59 12.33 12.65
N ALA A 61 -9.68 11.11 12.11
CA ALA A 61 -9.05 10.72 10.85
C ALA A 61 -9.95 9.73 10.09
N PHE A 62 -9.86 9.77 8.77
CA PHE A 62 -10.57 8.86 7.91
C PHE A 62 -9.76 8.48 6.68
N GLY A 63 -10.23 7.49 5.96
CA GLY A 63 -9.77 7.15 4.62
C GLY A 63 -10.83 6.35 3.90
N GLY A 64 -10.74 6.33 2.58
CA GLY A 64 -11.63 5.59 1.72
C GLY A 64 -10.88 4.51 0.93
N PRO A 65 -11.62 3.56 0.31
CA PRO A 65 -11.05 2.52 -0.51
C PRO A 65 -10.52 3.06 -1.84
N ASP A 66 -9.58 2.33 -2.42
CA ASP A 66 -9.14 2.54 -3.80
C ASP A 66 -9.84 1.57 -4.76
N ARG A 67 -10.16 2.05 -5.95
CA ARG A 67 -10.78 1.26 -7.02
C ARG A 67 -9.91 1.27 -8.26
N ALA A 68 -10.00 0.19 -9.05
CA ALA A 68 -9.42 0.13 -10.38
C ALA A 68 -10.29 0.95 -11.35
N HIS A 69 -9.65 1.70 -12.24
CA HIS A 69 -10.35 2.41 -13.31
C HIS A 69 -10.52 1.50 -14.53
N ASP A 70 -11.61 1.67 -15.27
CA ASP A 70 -11.93 0.83 -16.43
C ASP A 70 -10.87 0.93 -17.54
N SER A 71 -10.20 2.09 -17.67
CA SER A 71 -9.11 2.33 -18.63
C SER A 71 -7.80 1.60 -18.31
N PHE A 72 -7.75 0.81 -17.22
CA PHE A 72 -6.54 0.08 -16.89
C PHE A 72 -6.13 -0.89 -17.99
N THR A 73 -4.85 -0.88 -18.33
CA THR A 73 -4.25 -1.88 -19.22
C THR A 73 -4.34 -3.29 -18.62
N ASN A 74 -4.18 -4.32 -19.44
CA ASN A 74 -4.20 -5.71 -18.97
C ASN A 74 -3.17 -5.97 -17.87
N ILE A 75 -1.98 -5.33 -17.95
CA ILE A 75 -0.95 -5.42 -16.89
C ILE A 75 -1.44 -4.77 -15.61
N GLN A 76 -2.05 -3.60 -15.67
CA GLN A 76 -2.59 -2.93 -14.49
C GLN A 76 -3.76 -3.69 -13.86
N LYS A 77 -4.61 -4.34 -14.66
CA LYS A 77 -5.69 -5.23 -14.18
C LYS A 77 -5.12 -6.46 -13.49
N ALA A 78 -4.06 -7.06 -14.04
CA ALA A 78 -3.36 -8.18 -13.43
C ALA A 78 -2.66 -7.78 -12.10
N ILE A 79 -2.03 -6.62 -12.06
CA ILE A 79 -1.45 -6.06 -10.83
C ILE A 79 -2.55 -5.78 -9.80
N ASN A 80 -3.67 -5.20 -10.22
CA ASN A 80 -4.80 -4.97 -9.32
C ASN A 80 -5.31 -6.29 -8.73
N TYR A 81 -5.46 -7.33 -9.54
CA TYR A 81 -5.81 -8.67 -9.06
C TYR A 81 -4.81 -9.15 -8.00
N ALA A 82 -3.49 -9.10 -8.30
CA ALA A 82 -2.46 -9.53 -7.37
C ALA A 82 -2.47 -8.73 -6.05
N MET A 83 -2.86 -7.45 -6.08
CA MET A 83 -2.94 -6.60 -4.89
C MET A 83 -4.20 -6.80 -4.04
N THR A 84 -5.26 -7.39 -4.60
CA THR A 84 -6.58 -7.51 -3.93
C THR A 84 -7.05 -8.94 -3.76
N SER A 85 -6.40 -9.92 -4.41
CA SER A 85 -6.77 -11.34 -4.31
C SER A 85 -6.48 -11.89 -2.90
N PHE A 86 -7.38 -12.74 -2.44
CA PHE A 86 -7.17 -13.51 -1.20
C PHE A 86 -5.90 -14.37 -1.26
N PHE A 87 -5.62 -14.98 -2.40
CA PHE A 87 -4.46 -15.88 -2.58
C PHE A 87 -3.11 -15.19 -2.46
N THR A 88 -3.07 -13.87 -2.60
CA THR A 88 -1.82 -13.09 -2.57
C THR A 88 -1.70 -12.16 -1.37
N THR A 89 -2.82 -11.72 -0.80
CA THR A 89 -2.85 -10.74 0.29
C THR A 89 -3.51 -11.26 1.57
N GLY A 90 -4.01 -12.51 1.56
CA GLY A 90 -4.73 -13.09 2.70
C GLY A 90 -6.00 -12.33 3.08
N GLY A 91 -6.58 -11.58 2.13
CA GLY A 91 -7.82 -10.81 2.37
C GLY A 91 -7.62 -9.48 3.11
N ILE A 92 -6.37 -9.03 3.37
CA ILE A 92 -6.10 -7.72 3.98
C ILE A 92 -6.58 -6.56 3.11
N ARG A 93 -6.54 -6.74 1.78
CA ARG A 93 -7.05 -5.77 0.80
C ARG A 93 -8.22 -6.36 0.04
N GLY A 94 -9.25 -5.56 -0.20
CA GLY A 94 -10.44 -5.99 -0.96
C GLY A 94 -11.41 -6.89 -0.19
N GLY A 95 -11.14 -7.22 1.07
CA GLY A 95 -12.05 -8.01 1.91
C GLY A 95 -13.21 -7.17 2.46
N LYS A 96 -14.44 -7.75 2.41
CA LYS A 96 -15.64 -7.15 3.02
C LYS A 96 -15.68 -7.25 4.56
N LYS A 97 -14.70 -7.91 5.19
CA LYS A 97 -14.65 -8.03 6.65
C LYS A 97 -14.25 -6.69 7.26
N LYS A 98 -15.06 -6.18 8.18
CA LYS A 98 -14.69 -5.09 9.09
C LYS A 98 -13.40 -5.48 9.81
N MET A 99 -12.30 -4.80 9.51
CA MET A 99 -11.10 -4.90 10.33
C MET A 99 -11.36 -4.09 11.61
N ASP A 100 -10.99 -4.62 12.76
CA ASP A 100 -11.13 -3.92 14.05
C ASP A 100 -10.46 -2.54 14.07
N LYS A 101 -9.41 -2.38 13.26
CA LYS A 101 -8.70 -1.11 13.06
C LYS A 101 -8.47 -0.89 11.57
N PHE A 102 -8.97 0.22 11.05
CA PHE A 102 -8.70 0.66 9.69
C PHE A 102 -7.51 1.64 9.68
N TYR A 103 -6.49 1.33 8.90
CA TYR A 103 -5.29 2.16 8.73
C TYR A 103 -5.42 2.96 7.41
N PRO A 104 -5.77 4.25 7.46
CA PRO A 104 -5.82 5.11 6.28
C PRO A 104 -4.50 5.10 5.52
N ARG A 105 -4.58 5.15 4.21
CA ARG A 105 -3.42 5.20 3.32
C ARG A 105 -3.31 6.59 2.73
N SER A 106 -2.09 7.06 2.57
CA SER A 106 -1.82 8.44 2.13
C SER A 106 -2.40 8.83 0.77
N PHE A 107 -2.77 7.85 -0.06
CA PHE A 107 -3.43 8.14 -1.34
C PHE A 107 -4.88 8.65 -1.17
N ASN A 108 -5.51 8.44 -0.02
CA ASN A 108 -6.85 8.87 0.33
C ASN A 108 -7.01 8.90 1.85
N MET A 109 -6.52 9.96 2.47
CA MET A 109 -6.51 10.12 3.93
C MET A 109 -6.96 11.53 4.30
N GLY A 110 -7.99 11.62 5.14
CA GLY A 110 -8.38 12.86 5.79
C GLY A 110 -8.00 12.83 7.27
N VAL A 111 -7.51 13.95 7.79
CA VAL A 111 -7.14 14.09 9.20
C VAL A 111 -7.52 15.49 9.68
N ARG A 112 -8.11 15.60 10.85
CA ARG A 112 -8.38 16.89 11.48
C ARG A 112 -7.06 17.65 11.67
N ALA A 113 -7.03 18.92 11.26
CA ALA A 113 -5.81 19.72 11.23
C ALA A 113 -5.11 19.80 12.61
N GLU A 114 -5.89 19.94 13.69
CA GLU A 114 -5.36 19.94 15.06
C GLU A 114 -4.70 18.60 15.44
N VAL A 115 -5.29 17.46 15.05
CA VAL A 115 -4.73 16.12 15.29
C VAL A 115 -3.45 15.91 14.48
N TYR A 116 -3.45 16.36 13.22
CA TYR A 116 -2.26 16.32 12.37
C TYR A 116 -1.09 17.07 13.02
N LYS A 117 -1.37 18.28 13.52
CA LYS A 117 -0.38 19.14 14.19
C LYS A 117 0.08 18.53 15.51
N ALA A 118 -0.86 18.06 16.35
CA ALA A 118 -0.55 17.46 17.65
C ALA A 118 0.37 16.23 17.52
N LEU A 119 0.16 15.42 16.45
CA LEU A 119 0.99 14.25 16.17
C LEU A 119 2.28 14.56 15.39
N GLY A 120 2.52 15.82 14.97
CA GLY A 120 3.69 16.23 14.20
C GLY A 120 3.73 15.70 12.76
N GLY A 121 2.57 15.37 12.17
CA GLY A 121 2.44 14.90 10.80
C GLY A 121 3.15 13.57 10.50
N PHE A 122 3.56 13.37 9.24
CA PHE A 122 4.28 12.17 8.80
C PHE A 122 5.74 12.15 9.30
N SER A 123 6.18 10.99 9.74
CA SER A 123 7.58 10.77 10.11
C SER A 123 8.54 10.77 8.90
N LYS A 124 9.85 10.86 9.16
CA LYS A 124 10.89 10.82 8.12
C LYS A 124 11.11 9.42 7.51
N MET A 125 10.21 8.47 7.75
CA MET A 125 10.30 7.15 7.14
C MET A 125 10.13 7.25 5.62
N ARG A 126 11.00 6.57 4.87
CA ARG A 126 10.94 6.56 3.41
C ARG A 126 9.76 5.73 2.86
N PHE A 127 9.40 4.65 3.57
CA PHE A 127 8.32 3.74 3.23
C PHE A 127 7.56 3.34 4.49
N GLY A 128 6.22 3.34 4.42
CA GLY A 128 5.33 3.00 5.53
C GLY A 128 5.04 4.16 6.46
N GLU A 129 5.36 5.39 6.05
CA GLU A 129 5.08 6.62 6.77
C GLU A 129 3.58 6.83 7.02
N ASP A 130 2.73 6.34 6.12
CA ASP A 130 1.28 6.37 6.24
C ASP A 130 0.77 5.42 7.33
N ILE A 131 1.34 4.22 7.41
CA ILE A 131 1.00 3.25 8.47
C ILE A 131 1.54 3.73 9.80
N ASP A 132 2.77 4.27 9.85
CA ASP A 132 3.34 4.89 11.05
C ASP A 132 2.43 6.00 11.58
N PHE A 133 1.98 6.89 10.70
CA PHE A 133 1.08 7.97 11.10
C PHE A 133 -0.26 7.44 11.59
N SER A 134 -0.84 6.45 10.92
CA SER A 134 -2.08 5.80 11.35
C SER A 134 -1.92 5.11 12.73
N ILE A 135 -0.80 4.47 13.01
CA ILE A 135 -0.53 3.88 14.33
C ILE A 135 -0.51 4.96 15.40
N ARG A 136 0.15 6.11 15.14
CA ARG A 136 0.18 7.24 16.10
C ARG A 136 -1.20 7.87 16.33
N ILE A 137 -2.06 7.91 15.30
CA ILE A 137 -3.47 8.33 15.45
C ILE A 137 -4.18 7.40 16.46
N PHE A 138 -4.04 6.08 16.32
CA PHE A 138 -4.64 5.12 17.26
C PHE A 138 -4.04 5.20 18.67
N GLN A 139 -2.72 5.35 18.78
CA GLN A 139 -2.04 5.48 20.08
C GLN A 139 -2.41 6.77 20.81
N GLY A 140 -2.70 7.84 20.06
CA GLY A 140 -3.21 9.09 20.60
C GLY A 140 -4.69 9.06 21.02
N GLY A 141 -5.37 7.91 20.88
CA GLY A 141 -6.78 7.77 21.25
C GLY A 141 -7.78 8.42 20.27
N TYR A 142 -7.31 8.86 19.10
CA TYR A 142 -8.14 9.52 18.10
C TYR A 142 -9.02 8.54 17.31
N ALA A 143 -10.24 8.98 16.98
CA ALA A 143 -11.21 8.19 16.24
C ALA A 143 -10.84 8.12 14.75
N CYS A 144 -10.43 6.94 14.30
CA CYS A 144 -10.11 6.68 12.89
C CYS A 144 -11.21 5.84 12.24
N ARG A 145 -11.73 6.26 11.07
CA ARG A 145 -12.90 5.65 10.41
C ARG A 145 -12.62 5.32 8.96
N LEU A 146 -13.22 4.23 8.49
CA LEU A 146 -13.35 3.94 7.06
C LEU A 146 -14.60 4.62 6.53
N PHE A 147 -14.45 5.42 5.47
CA PHE A 147 -15.55 6.03 4.72
C PHE A 147 -15.70 5.30 3.38
N PRO A 148 -16.59 4.31 3.30
CA PRO A 148 -16.69 3.45 2.11
C PRO A 148 -17.06 4.20 0.83
N GLU A 149 -17.86 5.27 0.98
CA GLU A 149 -18.33 6.06 -0.17
C GLU A 149 -17.33 7.13 -0.61
N ALA A 150 -16.36 7.49 0.24
CA ALA A 150 -15.26 8.40 -0.10
C ALA A 150 -14.10 7.63 -0.78
N TRP A 151 -14.41 6.89 -1.83
CA TRP A 151 -13.44 6.11 -2.58
C TRP A 151 -12.76 6.93 -3.68
N VAL A 152 -11.60 6.45 -4.17
CA VAL A 152 -10.86 7.08 -5.27
C VAL A 152 -10.46 6.05 -6.31
N TRP A 153 -10.35 6.44 -7.58
CA TRP A 153 -9.60 5.65 -8.55
C TRP A 153 -8.11 5.90 -8.34
N HIS A 154 -7.36 4.85 -8.06
CA HIS A 154 -5.92 4.95 -7.83
C HIS A 154 -5.15 4.16 -8.87
N LYS A 155 -4.30 4.84 -9.63
CA LYS A 155 -3.54 4.27 -10.74
C LYS A 155 -2.58 3.18 -10.27
N ARG A 156 -2.68 2.00 -10.86
CA ARG A 156 -1.71 0.92 -10.62
C ARG A 156 -0.43 1.13 -11.42
N ARG A 157 0.67 0.53 -10.98
CA ARG A 157 1.94 0.56 -11.72
C ARG A 157 1.73 0.04 -13.14
N THR A 158 2.39 0.68 -14.10
CA THR A 158 2.21 0.42 -15.53
C THR A 158 3.02 -0.76 -16.04
N ASP A 159 4.02 -1.21 -15.26
CA ASP A 159 4.88 -2.33 -15.61
C ASP A 159 5.23 -3.19 -14.37
N LEU A 160 5.63 -4.43 -14.63
CA LEU A 160 5.93 -5.42 -13.61
C LEU A 160 7.22 -5.11 -12.83
N LYS A 161 8.20 -4.42 -13.43
CA LYS A 161 9.46 -4.03 -12.77
C LYS A 161 9.21 -2.97 -11.71
N LYS A 162 8.41 -1.94 -12.04
CA LYS A 162 7.98 -0.93 -11.06
C LYS A 162 7.11 -1.54 -9.97
N PHE A 163 6.28 -2.52 -10.33
CA PHE A 163 5.46 -3.24 -9.36
C PHE A 163 6.33 -4.06 -8.40
N PHE A 164 7.32 -4.83 -8.91
CA PHE A 164 8.27 -5.54 -8.05
C PHE A 164 8.95 -4.59 -7.05
N LYS A 165 9.47 -3.44 -7.52
CA LYS A 165 10.10 -2.44 -6.65
C LYS A 165 9.14 -1.94 -5.56
N GLN A 166 7.88 -1.69 -5.91
CA GLN A 166 6.86 -1.25 -4.96
C GLN A 166 6.63 -2.29 -3.85
N VAL A 167 6.40 -3.55 -4.22
CA VAL A 167 6.10 -4.60 -3.23
C VAL A 167 7.33 -4.99 -2.41
N HIS A 168 8.53 -4.96 -3.01
CA HIS A 168 9.79 -5.14 -2.30
C HIS A 168 9.99 -4.08 -1.19
N ASN A 169 9.74 -2.81 -1.53
CA ASN A 169 9.79 -1.72 -0.56
C ASN A 169 8.73 -1.87 0.53
N SER A 170 7.55 -2.42 0.19
CA SER A 170 6.52 -2.72 1.19
C SER A 170 6.95 -3.80 2.19
N GLY A 171 7.69 -4.81 1.73
CA GLY A 171 8.30 -5.82 2.60
C GLY A 171 9.34 -5.21 3.55
N ILE A 172 10.20 -4.32 3.04
CA ILE A 172 11.17 -3.58 3.86
C ILE A 172 10.46 -2.71 4.89
N ALA A 173 9.43 -1.96 4.47
CA ALA A 173 8.64 -1.10 5.35
C ALA A 173 8.01 -1.86 6.52
N ARG A 174 7.59 -3.11 6.30
CA ARG A 174 6.99 -3.95 7.35
C ARG A 174 7.96 -4.23 8.49
N ILE A 175 9.22 -4.53 8.19
CA ILE A 175 10.24 -4.74 9.22
C ILE A 175 10.61 -3.43 9.93
N ASN A 176 10.61 -2.30 9.21
CA ASN A 176 10.84 -0.99 9.83
C ASN A 176 9.75 -0.65 10.84
N LEU A 177 8.50 -0.91 10.47
CA LEU A 177 7.36 -0.73 11.37
C LEU A 177 7.41 -1.69 12.55
N TYR A 178 7.78 -2.96 12.32
CA TYR A 178 7.96 -3.94 13.40
C TYR A 178 9.01 -3.49 14.41
N LYS A 179 10.16 -2.98 13.95
CA LYS A 179 11.22 -2.46 14.87
C LYS A 179 10.75 -1.27 15.71
N LYS A 180 9.83 -0.47 15.19
CA LYS A 180 9.27 0.69 15.91
C LYS A 180 8.03 0.33 16.72
N TYR A 181 7.21 -0.58 16.20
CA TYR A 181 5.94 -1.03 16.78
C TYR A 181 5.85 -2.57 16.68
N PRO A 182 6.41 -3.33 17.62
CA PRO A 182 6.46 -4.80 17.55
C PRO A 182 5.08 -5.43 17.34
N GLU A 183 4.05 -4.89 17.97
CA GLU A 183 2.65 -5.33 17.87
C GLU A 183 2.02 -5.16 16.48
N SER A 184 2.67 -4.37 15.61
CA SER A 184 2.18 -4.13 14.23
C SER A 184 2.40 -5.32 13.30
N LEU A 185 3.26 -6.28 13.67
CA LEU A 185 3.56 -7.45 12.86
C LEU A 185 2.51 -8.54 13.12
N LYS A 186 1.79 -8.93 12.07
CA LYS A 186 0.80 -10.01 12.09
C LYS A 186 1.31 -11.21 11.31
N VAL A 187 0.82 -12.42 11.63
CA VAL A 187 1.21 -13.68 10.95
C VAL A 187 1.07 -13.58 9.43
N VAL A 188 0.01 -12.94 8.95
CA VAL A 188 -0.23 -12.76 7.51
C VAL A 188 0.90 -11.99 6.80
N HIS A 189 1.66 -11.15 7.50
CA HIS A 189 2.81 -10.45 6.94
C HIS A 189 4.03 -11.35 6.71
N LEU A 190 4.07 -12.53 7.36
CA LEU A 190 5.13 -13.54 7.18
C LEU A 190 4.88 -14.43 5.95
N LEU A 191 3.62 -14.59 5.54
CA LEU A 191 3.24 -15.51 4.46
C LEU A 191 4.02 -15.30 3.15
N PRO A 192 4.25 -14.06 2.66
CA PRO A 192 5.05 -13.87 1.44
C PRO A 192 6.52 -14.26 1.61
N ALA A 193 7.08 -14.08 2.82
CA ALA A 193 8.46 -14.50 3.10
C ALA A 193 8.56 -16.04 3.13
N LEU A 194 7.62 -16.71 3.79
CA LEU A 194 7.51 -18.17 3.81
C LEU A 194 7.29 -18.72 2.39
N PHE A 195 6.44 -18.10 1.59
CA PHE A 195 6.22 -18.45 0.19
C PHE A 195 7.52 -18.34 -0.61
N THR A 196 8.29 -17.27 -0.42
CA THR A 196 9.58 -17.08 -1.11
C THR A 196 10.59 -18.17 -0.74
N ILE A 197 10.71 -18.51 0.55
CA ILE A 197 11.56 -19.62 1.02
C ILE A 197 11.05 -20.95 0.46
N GLY A 198 9.73 -21.17 0.48
CA GLY A 198 9.08 -22.37 -0.04
C GLY A 198 9.35 -22.60 -1.54
N ILE A 199 9.33 -21.53 -2.37
CA ILE A 199 9.70 -21.64 -3.78
C ILE A 199 11.15 -22.11 -3.93
N VAL A 200 12.09 -21.50 -3.20
CA VAL A 200 13.51 -21.91 -3.27
C VAL A 200 13.64 -23.38 -2.86
N PHE A 201 12.98 -23.79 -1.80
CA PHE A 201 12.96 -25.18 -1.34
C PHE A 201 12.39 -26.14 -2.39
N LEU A 202 11.23 -25.82 -2.99
CA LEU A 202 10.60 -26.65 -4.03
C LEU A 202 11.46 -26.76 -5.29
N LEU A 203 12.17 -25.67 -5.66
CA LEU A 203 13.13 -25.70 -6.78
C LEU A 203 14.33 -26.60 -6.47
N LEU A 204 14.85 -26.59 -5.25
CA LEU A 204 15.92 -27.51 -4.84
C LEU A 204 15.43 -28.97 -4.83
N CYS A 205 14.23 -29.22 -4.28
CA CYS A 205 13.63 -30.54 -4.30
C CYS A 205 13.38 -31.07 -5.72
N SER A 206 13.14 -30.18 -6.69
CA SER A 206 12.89 -30.59 -8.07
C SER A 206 14.11 -31.20 -8.77
N LEU A 207 15.31 -31.01 -8.23
CA LEU A 207 16.53 -31.65 -8.70
C LEU A 207 16.50 -33.17 -8.43
N VAL A 208 15.75 -33.61 -7.43
CA VAL A 208 15.62 -35.04 -7.05
C VAL A 208 14.22 -35.55 -7.43
N CYS A 209 13.19 -34.74 -7.28
CA CYS A 209 11.81 -35.13 -7.51
C CYS A 209 11.06 -34.02 -8.28
N SER A 210 10.80 -34.21 -9.57
CA SER A 210 10.11 -33.22 -10.43
C SER A 210 8.68 -32.95 -10.00
N TRP A 211 8.04 -33.88 -9.30
CA TRP A 211 6.68 -33.68 -8.74
C TRP A 211 6.57 -32.52 -7.74
N SER A 212 7.70 -32.11 -7.14
CA SER A 212 7.72 -30.95 -6.23
C SER A 212 7.22 -29.67 -6.88
N LEU A 213 7.37 -29.52 -8.21
CA LEU A 213 6.89 -28.35 -8.96
C LEU A 213 5.37 -28.35 -9.18
N SER A 214 4.70 -29.51 -8.98
CA SER A 214 3.23 -29.59 -9.15
C SER A 214 2.47 -28.62 -8.25
N LEU A 215 2.98 -28.35 -7.05
CA LEU A 215 2.39 -27.37 -6.13
C LEU A 215 2.44 -25.95 -6.68
N LEU A 216 3.53 -25.57 -7.33
CA LEU A 216 3.66 -24.25 -7.97
C LEU A 216 2.76 -24.16 -9.20
N LEU A 217 2.65 -25.23 -9.98
CA LEU A 217 1.75 -25.30 -11.14
C LEU A 217 0.29 -25.22 -10.70
N LEU A 218 -0.08 -25.94 -9.64
CA LEU A 218 -1.44 -25.86 -9.07
C LEU A 218 -1.76 -24.45 -8.59
N PHE A 219 -0.85 -23.80 -7.87
CA PHE A 219 -1.04 -22.42 -7.44
C PHE A 219 -1.19 -21.47 -8.64
N ALA A 220 -0.36 -21.61 -9.68
CA ALA A 220 -0.46 -20.82 -10.90
C ALA A 220 -1.82 -21.04 -11.61
N LEU A 221 -2.29 -22.28 -11.66
CA LEU A 221 -3.59 -22.63 -12.24
C LEU A 221 -4.76 -21.95 -11.47
N ILE A 222 -4.73 -22.05 -10.13
CA ILE A 222 -5.74 -21.39 -9.27
C ILE A 222 -5.79 -19.90 -9.54
N ILE A 223 -4.64 -19.23 -9.58
CA ILE A 223 -4.54 -17.79 -9.89
C ILE A 223 -5.09 -17.49 -11.28
N CYS A 224 -4.71 -18.29 -12.27
CA CYS A 224 -5.16 -18.10 -13.65
C CYS A 224 -6.69 -18.21 -13.76
N VAL A 225 -7.28 -19.25 -13.19
CA VAL A 225 -8.72 -19.49 -13.22
C VAL A 225 -9.48 -18.38 -12.47
N ASP A 226 -9.11 -18.10 -11.20
CA ASP A 226 -9.79 -17.08 -10.41
C ASP A 226 -9.69 -15.69 -11.06
N SER A 227 -8.53 -15.32 -11.58
CA SER A 227 -8.36 -14.02 -12.26
C SER A 227 -9.09 -13.95 -13.59
N THR A 228 -9.13 -15.05 -14.36
CA THR A 228 -9.89 -15.14 -15.62
C THR A 228 -11.38 -14.93 -15.37
N LEU A 229 -11.93 -15.58 -14.35
CA LEU A 229 -13.34 -15.45 -13.98
C LEU A 229 -13.67 -14.02 -13.51
N ARG A 230 -12.82 -13.41 -12.68
CA ARG A 230 -13.06 -12.05 -12.18
C ARG A 230 -12.92 -10.97 -13.25
N ASN A 231 -11.96 -11.10 -14.15
CA ASN A 231 -11.68 -10.10 -15.18
C ASN A 231 -12.32 -10.44 -16.54
N LYS A 232 -13.02 -11.58 -16.66
CA LYS A 232 -13.60 -12.09 -17.90
C LYS A 232 -12.61 -12.10 -19.08
N SER A 233 -11.33 -12.43 -18.79
CA SER A 233 -10.25 -12.42 -19.77
C SER A 233 -9.14 -13.38 -19.40
N PHE A 234 -8.94 -14.40 -20.26
CA PHE A 234 -7.86 -15.38 -20.10
C PHE A 234 -6.47 -14.74 -20.18
N LYS A 235 -6.30 -13.72 -21.04
CA LYS A 235 -5.05 -12.95 -21.14
C LYS A 235 -4.68 -12.28 -19.80
N ILE A 236 -5.68 -11.71 -19.11
CA ILE A 236 -5.46 -11.12 -17.77
C ILE A 236 -5.17 -12.24 -16.76
N GLY A 237 -5.84 -13.39 -16.87
CA GLY A 237 -5.57 -14.57 -16.04
C GLY A 237 -4.09 -14.98 -16.08
N LEU A 238 -3.54 -15.15 -17.29
CA LEU A 238 -2.12 -15.48 -17.49
C LEU A 238 -1.18 -14.41 -16.92
N LEU A 239 -1.45 -13.12 -17.18
CA LEU A 239 -0.66 -12.02 -16.63
C LEU A 239 -0.73 -11.95 -15.10
N SER A 240 -1.85 -12.38 -14.52
CA SER A 240 -2.05 -12.39 -13.07
C SER A 240 -1.19 -13.44 -12.37
N ILE A 241 -0.80 -14.52 -13.05
CA ILE A 241 0.19 -15.48 -12.52
C ILE A 241 1.48 -14.71 -12.24
N LEU A 242 2.04 -14.03 -13.25
CA LEU A 242 3.28 -13.27 -13.11
C LEU A 242 3.17 -12.18 -12.04
N ALA A 243 2.07 -11.42 -12.04
CA ALA A 243 1.83 -10.36 -11.06
C ALA A 243 1.73 -10.92 -9.64
N SER A 244 1.10 -12.09 -9.44
CA SER A 244 0.95 -12.74 -8.13
C SER A 244 2.27 -13.26 -7.59
N PHE A 245 3.09 -13.89 -8.43
CA PHE A 245 4.45 -14.30 -8.03
C PHE A 245 5.31 -13.08 -7.69
N ILE A 246 5.23 -12.01 -8.49
CA ILE A 246 5.93 -10.75 -8.20
C ILE A 246 5.46 -10.16 -6.87
N GLN A 247 4.16 -10.16 -6.58
CA GLN A 247 3.61 -9.69 -5.31
C GLN A 247 4.21 -10.43 -4.12
N LEU A 248 4.23 -11.76 -4.18
CA LEU A 248 4.68 -12.60 -3.07
C LEU A 248 6.21 -12.60 -2.93
N ILE A 249 6.95 -12.85 -4.03
CA ILE A 249 8.41 -12.90 -4.02
C ILE A 249 9.01 -11.51 -3.76
N GLY A 250 8.46 -10.48 -4.40
CA GLY A 250 8.94 -9.11 -4.21
C GLY A 250 8.80 -8.66 -2.77
N TYR A 251 7.63 -8.87 -2.17
CA TYR A 251 7.43 -8.57 -0.75
C TYR A 251 8.30 -9.46 0.15
N GLY A 252 8.32 -10.78 -0.10
CA GLY A 252 9.09 -11.74 0.68
C GLY A 252 10.59 -11.43 0.69
N THR A 253 11.18 -11.15 -0.47
CA THR A 253 12.60 -10.78 -0.58
C THR A 253 12.90 -9.46 0.13
N GLY A 254 12.02 -8.46 0.03
CA GLY A 254 12.14 -7.19 0.76
C GLY A 254 12.10 -7.39 2.28
N PHE A 255 11.15 -8.22 2.74
CA PHE A 255 10.98 -8.58 4.14
C PHE A 255 12.22 -9.30 4.69
N LEU A 256 12.67 -10.38 4.03
CA LEU A 256 13.83 -11.19 4.43
C LEU A 256 15.11 -10.35 4.46
N ARG A 257 15.35 -9.53 3.42
CA ARG A 257 16.50 -8.61 3.37
C ARG A 257 16.51 -7.63 4.53
N ALA A 258 15.35 -7.03 4.83
CA ALA A 258 15.24 -6.07 5.93
C ALA A 258 15.36 -6.76 7.28
N TRP A 259 14.75 -7.93 7.46
CA TRP A 259 14.86 -8.73 8.67
C TRP A 259 16.31 -9.10 8.96
N TRP A 260 17.03 -9.64 7.96
CA TRP A 260 18.44 -9.95 8.11
C TRP A 260 19.27 -8.75 8.55
N LYS A 261 19.15 -7.64 7.80
CA LYS A 261 19.94 -6.43 8.10
C LYS A 261 19.64 -5.82 9.46
N ARG A 262 18.41 -5.84 9.92
CA ARG A 262 17.95 -5.07 11.08
C ARG A 262 17.73 -5.88 12.34
N CYS A 263 17.34 -7.14 12.20
CA CYS A 263 17.09 -8.02 13.33
C CYS A 263 18.30 -8.92 13.63
N VAL A 264 19.03 -9.39 12.59
CA VAL A 264 20.20 -10.24 12.75
C VAL A 264 21.48 -9.40 12.87
N LEU A 265 21.72 -8.48 11.92
CA LEU A 265 22.93 -7.65 11.91
C LEU A 265 22.83 -6.38 12.75
N GLY A 266 21.69 -6.07 13.34
CA GLY A 266 21.48 -4.92 14.21
C GLY A 266 21.64 -3.52 13.54
N LEU A 267 21.64 -3.44 12.20
CA LEU A 267 21.88 -2.20 11.48
C LEU A 267 20.72 -1.20 11.69
N SER A 268 21.09 0.03 12.10
CA SER A 268 20.14 1.12 12.37
C SER A 268 19.39 1.59 11.12
N LEU A 269 18.19 2.16 11.34
CA LEU A 269 17.37 2.84 10.32
C LEU A 269 18.05 4.08 9.73
N ILE A 270 18.99 4.69 10.46
CA ILE A 270 19.59 5.99 10.16
C ILE A 270 20.59 5.90 8.99
N HIS A 271 21.17 4.73 8.71
CA HIS A 271 22.20 4.54 7.68
C HIS A 271 21.69 4.30 6.25
N ILE A 272 20.41 4.50 5.96
CA ILE A 272 19.85 4.24 4.62
C ILE A 272 19.19 5.52 4.05
N SER A 273 19.92 6.62 4.06
CA SER A 273 19.72 7.70 3.09
C SER A 273 20.60 7.42 1.87
N GLU A 274 20.14 6.52 0.97
CA GLU A 274 20.71 6.52 -0.39
C GLU A 274 20.47 7.90 -1.02
N PRO A 275 21.50 8.50 -1.64
CA PRO A 275 21.33 9.75 -2.36
C PRO A 275 20.23 9.55 -3.43
N THR A 276 19.23 10.39 -3.39
CA THR A 276 18.16 10.44 -4.38
C THR A 276 18.79 10.76 -5.73
N ARG A 277 18.82 9.81 -6.67
CA ARG A 277 19.04 10.13 -8.08
C ARG A 277 17.93 11.09 -8.50
N PRO A 278 18.26 12.22 -9.18
CA PRO A 278 17.24 13.09 -9.74
C PRO A 278 16.37 12.28 -10.68
N ILE A 279 15.05 12.40 -10.54
CA ILE A 279 14.11 11.90 -11.53
C ILE A 279 14.23 12.88 -12.70
N SER A 280 14.84 12.44 -13.80
CA SER A 280 14.69 13.14 -15.08
C SER A 280 13.21 13.14 -15.44
N ILE A 281 12.66 14.33 -15.59
CA ILE A 281 11.32 14.61 -16.08
C ILE A 281 11.20 14.16 -17.53
#